data_2419933396aa148541dd0d04e1a6e789
#
_entry.id   2419933396aa148541dd0d04e1a6e789
#
_cell.length_a   1.000
_cell.length_b   1.000
_cell.length_c   1.000
_cell.angle_alpha   90.00
_cell.angle_beta   90.00
_cell.angle_gamma   90.00
#
_symmetry.space_group_name_H-M   'P 1'
#
loop_
_entity.id
_entity.type
_entity.pdbx_description
1 polymer ?
#
loop_
_entity_poly.entity_id
_entity_poly.type
_entity_poly.pdbx_seq_one_letter_code
_entity_poly.pdbx_strand_id
1 'polypeptide(L)'
;MQEPPFCIQFELTEGCNLACAFCGIQGIRDNGAHGPSSTTGKNSRPYKFMTVENAAWFATSLRETHTEGRKWNPRIEMAMHGEPTMNPDHVEIVRVLRDYLPTTHLMMTSNGGGLLGGDTTEKINTLMQAGLNVLLLDNYEAVHIVPKVKLLYKGPYPIYDYPLVKSANPHKRRKSTEHDIVVVDDISSATSGNHASLNNHCGSAFPPSPVAKGKRCGKPFREMSIRWDGSVAGCCNDWRGYYRIGNAFDTNLDTIWQSEEFNAMRAMLYEGDREFGPCAGCDALTYRPGLLPDHKGQKTWPSVTENDKKAVARALALGPYTKVIKRPWEAL
;
A
#
# COMPACT_ATOMS: atom_id res chain seq x y z
N MET A 1 -1.81 -2.80 24.68
CA MET A 1 -1.71 -1.91 23.50
C MET A 1 -0.94 -2.63 22.39
N GLN A 2 -1.25 -2.31 21.15
CA GLN A 2 -0.54 -2.86 19.98
C GLN A 2 0.79 -2.11 19.77
N GLU A 3 1.85 -2.85 19.43
CA GLU A 3 3.15 -2.29 19.06
C GLU A 3 3.03 -1.34 17.86
N PRO A 4 3.91 -0.33 17.72
CA PRO A 4 3.95 0.52 16.53
C PRO A 4 3.94 -0.28 15.23
N PRO A 5 3.35 0.23 14.14
CA PRO A 5 3.36 -0.46 12.86
C PRO A 5 4.80 -0.60 12.34
N PHE A 6 5.08 -1.72 11.71
CA PHE A 6 6.35 -1.95 11.02
C PHE A 6 6.44 -1.14 9.71
N CYS A 7 5.29 -0.94 9.07
CA CYS A 7 5.17 -0.25 7.80
C CYS A 7 3.95 0.67 7.78
N ILE A 8 4.10 1.83 7.17
CA ILE A 8 2.99 2.68 6.73
C ILE A 8 2.95 2.63 5.22
N GLN A 9 1.84 2.10 4.68
CA GLN A 9 1.50 2.23 3.28
C GLN A 9 0.95 3.64 3.07
N PHE A 10 1.62 4.44 2.26
CA PHE A 10 1.34 5.86 2.09
C PHE A 10 1.02 6.16 0.62
N GLU A 11 -0.26 6.42 0.34
CA GLU A 11 -0.76 6.55 -1.01
C GLU A 11 -0.47 7.95 -1.58
N LEU A 12 0.44 8.05 -2.54
CA LEU A 12 0.68 9.31 -3.25
C LEU A 12 -0.36 9.59 -4.33
N THR A 13 -0.91 8.53 -4.91
CA THR A 13 -1.81 8.61 -6.06
C THR A 13 -2.89 7.54 -5.96
N GLU A 14 -4.16 7.94 -6.01
CA GLU A 14 -5.22 7.03 -6.42
C GLU A 14 -5.38 7.18 -7.93
N GLY A 15 -4.97 6.15 -8.68
CA GLY A 15 -4.96 6.17 -10.12
C GLY A 15 -3.66 5.67 -10.72
N CYS A 16 -3.76 5.06 -11.90
CA CYS A 16 -2.62 4.45 -12.57
C CYS A 16 -2.70 4.63 -14.07
N ASN A 17 -1.57 4.83 -14.71
CA ASN A 17 -1.41 4.88 -16.17
C ASN A 17 -1.54 3.51 -16.83
N LEU A 18 -1.58 2.41 -16.05
CA LEU A 18 -1.77 1.04 -16.53
C LEU A 18 -3.16 0.49 -16.17
N ALA A 19 -3.55 -0.56 -16.88
CA ALA A 19 -4.84 -1.25 -16.73
C ALA A 19 -4.67 -2.76 -16.47
N CYS A 20 -3.71 -3.13 -15.63
CA CYS A 20 -3.38 -4.52 -15.35
C CYS A 20 -4.59 -5.31 -14.88
N ALA A 21 -4.87 -6.46 -15.52
CA ALA A 21 -6.06 -7.27 -15.23
C ALA A 21 -6.08 -7.84 -13.82
N PHE A 22 -4.90 -8.10 -13.24
CA PHE A 22 -4.71 -8.62 -11.89
C PHE A 22 -4.78 -7.55 -10.80
N CYS A 23 -4.87 -6.27 -11.15
CA CYS A 23 -4.79 -5.18 -10.20
C CYS A 23 -6.16 -4.85 -9.59
N GLY A 24 -6.20 -4.58 -8.29
CA GLY A 24 -7.40 -4.16 -7.57
C GLY A 24 -8.04 -2.87 -8.09
N ILE A 25 -7.28 -2.06 -8.84
CA ILE A 25 -7.77 -0.85 -9.50
C ILE A 25 -8.98 -1.11 -10.41
N GLN A 26 -9.10 -2.33 -10.94
CA GLN A 26 -10.24 -2.74 -11.75
C GLN A 26 -11.58 -2.64 -10.98
N GLY A 27 -11.54 -2.74 -9.65
CA GLY A 27 -12.72 -2.64 -8.79
C GLY A 27 -13.21 -1.22 -8.54
N ILE A 28 -12.39 -0.22 -8.87
CA ILE A 28 -12.69 1.21 -8.59
C ILE A 28 -12.69 2.08 -9.86
N ARG A 29 -12.48 1.49 -11.03
CA ARG A 29 -12.50 2.18 -12.31
C ARG A 29 -13.91 2.45 -12.81
N ASP A 30 -14.11 3.60 -13.43
CA ASP A 30 -15.29 3.87 -14.24
C ASP A 30 -15.00 3.38 -15.68
N ASN A 31 -15.88 2.51 -16.23
CA ASN A 31 -15.80 1.98 -17.60
C ASN A 31 -14.46 1.33 -17.97
N GLY A 32 -13.74 0.78 -17.00
CA GLY A 32 -12.43 0.14 -17.20
C GLY A 32 -11.28 1.10 -17.50
N ALA A 33 -11.52 2.41 -17.53
CA ALA A 33 -10.52 3.42 -17.75
C ALA A 33 -10.10 4.09 -16.44
N HIS A 34 -8.86 4.51 -16.35
CA HIS A 34 -8.35 5.17 -15.17
C HIS A 34 -7.22 6.15 -15.54
N GLY A 35 -7.45 7.43 -15.20
CA GLY A 35 -6.54 8.50 -15.53
C GLY A 35 -6.50 8.89 -17.02
N PRO A 36 -5.82 9.99 -17.36
CA PRO A 36 -5.78 10.54 -18.72
C PRO A 36 -5.02 9.69 -19.72
N SER A 37 -4.24 8.72 -19.29
CA SER A 37 -3.47 7.81 -20.14
C SER A 37 -4.27 6.63 -20.69
N SER A 38 -5.55 6.51 -20.36
CA SER A 38 -6.38 5.45 -20.92
C SER A 38 -6.55 5.69 -22.42
N THR A 39 -6.40 4.64 -23.19
CA THR A 39 -6.50 4.69 -24.66
C THR A 39 -7.88 5.13 -25.17
N THR A 40 -8.89 5.13 -24.33
CA THR A 40 -10.26 5.50 -24.69
C THR A 40 -10.65 6.93 -24.34
N GLY A 41 -9.92 7.62 -23.47
CA GLY A 41 -10.02 9.06 -23.15
C GLY A 41 -11.36 9.61 -22.67
N LYS A 42 -12.47 9.01 -23.04
CA LYS A 42 -13.81 9.58 -22.87
C LYS A 42 -14.45 9.34 -21.49
N ASN A 43 -13.97 8.37 -20.73
CA ASN A 43 -14.55 8.02 -19.41
C ASN A 43 -13.45 7.70 -18.39
N SER A 44 -12.30 8.36 -18.49
CA SER A 44 -11.22 8.19 -17.55
C SER A 44 -11.55 8.88 -16.23
N ARG A 45 -11.37 8.16 -15.14
CA ARG A 45 -11.45 8.73 -13.81
C ARG A 45 -10.24 9.62 -13.58
N PRO A 46 -10.40 10.86 -13.08
CA PRO A 46 -9.28 11.73 -12.78
C PRO A 46 -8.40 11.11 -11.69
N TYR A 47 -7.09 11.35 -11.79
CA TYR A 47 -6.17 11.05 -10.69
C TYR A 47 -6.55 11.86 -9.46
N LYS A 48 -6.27 11.29 -8.29
CA LYS A 48 -6.30 11.98 -7.01
C LYS A 48 -4.90 11.91 -6.39
N PHE A 49 -4.43 13.02 -5.87
CA PHE A 49 -3.07 13.18 -5.44
C PHE A 49 -2.97 13.60 -3.99
N MET A 50 -2.03 12.98 -3.27
CA MET A 50 -1.48 13.50 -2.03
C MET A 50 -0.81 14.84 -2.33
N THR A 51 -1.08 15.86 -1.54
CA THR A 51 -0.42 17.15 -1.65
C THR A 51 0.86 17.19 -0.80
N VAL A 52 1.77 18.09 -1.15
CA VAL A 52 3.01 18.33 -0.36
C VAL A 52 2.67 18.76 1.06
N GLU A 53 1.65 19.61 1.22
CA GLU A 53 1.18 20.07 2.53
C GLU A 53 0.68 18.92 3.40
N ASN A 54 -0.14 18.04 2.84
CA ASN A 54 -0.65 16.87 3.55
C ASN A 54 0.50 15.90 3.94
N ALA A 55 1.48 15.73 3.06
CA ALA A 55 2.68 14.93 3.37
C ALA A 55 3.52 15.56 4.49
N ALA A 56 3.66 16.88 4.53
CA ALA A 56 4.35 17.59 5.60
C ALA A 56 3.61 17.47 6.94
N TRP A 57 2.29 17.58 6.91
CA TRP A 57 1.45 17.37 8.08
C TRP A 57 1.60 15.96 8.64
N PHE A 58 1.48 14.96 7.79
CA PHE A 58 1.71 13.56 8.17
C PHE A 58 3.11 13.34 8.75
N ALA A 59 4.16 13.87 8.11
CA ALA A 59 5.54 13.69 8.57
C ALA A 59 5.77 14.34 9.93
N THR A 60 5.19 15.52 10.19
CA THR A 60 5.21 16.19 11.49
C THR A 60 4.52 15.33 12.55
N SER A 61 3.32 14.84 12.26
CA SER A 61 2.57 13.98 13.17
C SER A 61 3.35 12.69 13.49
N LEU A 62 3.92 12.02 12.48
CA LEU A 62 4.69 10.80 12.67
C LEU A 62 5.95 11.04 13.51
N ARG A 63 6.64 12.15 13.30
CA ARG A 63 7.85 12.53 14.06
C ARG A 63 7.56 12.61 15.56
N GLU A 64 6.36 13.03 15.93
CA GLU A 64 5.93 13.24 17.30
C GLU A 64 5.17 12.03 17.90
N THR A 65 4.86 11.03 17.09
CA THR A 65 4.08 9.88 17.53
C THR A 65 4.90 8.88 18.34
N HIS A 66 4.33 8.47 19.48
CA HIS A 66 4.88 7.47 20.38
C HIS A 66 3.79 6.52 20.88
N THR A 67 4.16 5.27 21.12
CA THR A 67 3.34 4.29 21.86
C THR A 67 4.09 3.91 23.13
N GLU A 68 3.52 4.14 24.31
CA GLU A 68 4.15 3.84 25.61
C GLU A 68 5.60 4.37 25.71
N GLY A 69 5.82 5.62 25.26
CA GLY A 69 7.13 6.26 25.25
C GLY A 69 8.09 5.80 24.13
N ARG A 70 7.70 4.80 23.34
CA ARG A 70 8.48 4.31 22.20
C ARG A 70 8.15 5.11 20.96
N LYS A 71 9.13 5.83 20.44
CA LYS A 71 9.00 6.61 19.22
C LYS A 71 8.72 5.70 18.01
N TRP A 72 7.79 6.11 17.17
CA TRP A 72 7.53 5.44 15.91
C TRP A 72 8.65 5.70 14.91
N ASN A 73 9.05 4.64 14.21
CA ASN A 73 9.94 4.74 13.05
C ASN A 73 9.62 3.61 12.07
N PRO A 74 8.40 3.55 11.53
CA PRO A 74 8.02 2.57 10.52
C PRO A 74 8.78 2.80 9.22
N ARG A 75 8.84 1.80 8.34
CA ARG A 75 9.11 2.04 6.93
C ARG A 75 7.92 2.77 6.32
N ILE A 76 8.16 3.78 5.49
CA ILE A 76 7.13 4.40 4.65
C ILE A 76 7.25 3.81 3.25
N GLU A 77 6.18 3.19 2.78
CA GLU A 77 6.08 2.59 1.46
C GLU A 77 5.06 3.38 0.63
N MET A 78 5.58 4.16 -0.32
CA MET A 78 4.79 4.99 -1.22
C MET A 78 4.28 4.13 -2.37
N ALA A 79 3.09 3.57 -2.17
CA ALA A 79 2.42 2.64 -3.07
C ALA A 79 0.90 2.68 -2.83
N MET A 80 0.22 1.58 -2.90
CA MET A 80 -1.19 1.24 -2.69
C MET A 80 -2.03 1.25 -3.97
N HIS A 81 -2.92 2.23 -4.16
CA HIS A 81 -4.01 2.12 -5.13
C HIS A 81 -3.75 2.89 -6.43
N GLY A 82 -2.47 3.09 -6.76
CA GLY A 82 -2.11 3.80 -7.96
C GLY A 82 -0.61 3.79 -8.26
N GLU A 83 -0.24 4.57 -9.26
CA GLU A 83 1.15 4.75 -9.67
C GLU A 83 1.70 6.05 -9.04
N PRO A 84 2.64 5.97 -8.08
CA PRO A 84 3.12 7.15 -7.36
C PRO A 84 3.79 8.19 -8.26
N THR A 85 4.48 7.78 -9.33
CA THR A 85 5.15 8.69 -10.26
C THR A 85 4.19 9.50 -11.14
N MET A 86 2.88 9.22 -11.08
CA MET A 86 1.85 10.05 -11.71
C MET A 86 1.51 11.29 -10.88
N ASN A 87 1.84 11.31 -9.60
CA ASN A 87 1.72 12.52 -8.79
C ASN A 87 2.81 13.52 -9.23
N PRO A 88 2.45 14.73 -9.67
CA PRO A 88 3.44 15.71 -10.14
C PRO A 88 4.41 16.13 -9.02
N ASP A 89 3.98 16.05 -7.77
CA ASP A 89 4.75 16.47 -6.60
C ASP A 89 5.50 15.32 -5.91
N HIS A 90 5.56 14.12 -6.53
CA HIS A 90 6.12 12.94 -5.88
C HIS A 90 7.55 13.12 -5.36
N VAL A 91 8.39 13.89 -6.07
CA VAL A 91 9.77 14.20 -5.65
C VAL A 91 9.77 15.11 -4.44
N GLU A 92 8.94 16.17 -4.44
CA GLU A 92 8.84 17.11 -3.33
C GLU A 92 8.27 16.45 -2.08
N ILE A 93 7.31 15.56 -2.23
CA ILE A 93 6.79 14.74 -1.13
C ILE A 93 7.90 13.89 -0.50
N VAL A 94 8.74 13.23 -1.31
CA VAL A 94 9.90 12.47 -0.80
C VAL A 94 10.86 13.37 -0.03
N ARG A 95 11.15 14.58 -0.55
CA ARG A 95 12.04 15.56 0.11
C ARG A 95 11.49 15.97 1.47
N VAL A 96 10.21 16.34 1.53
CA VAL A 96 9.54 16.71 2.77
C VAL A 96 9.55 15.56 3.78
N LEU A 97 9.23 14.33 3.33
CA LEU A 97 9.31 13.17 4.21
C LEU A 97 10.72 12.95 4.76
N ARG A 98 11.76 13.15 3.95
CA ARG A 98 13.16 13.02 4.39
C ARG A 98 13.57 14.10 5.37
N ASP A 99 13.18 15.34 5.12
CA ASP A 99 13.54 16.49 5.97
C ASP A 99 12.94 16.35 7.38
N TYR A 100 11.69 15.93 7.47
CA TYR A 100 11.00 15.73 8.76
C TYR A 100 11.35 14.41 9.44
N LEU A 101 11.71 13.38 8.67
CA LEU A 101 11.95 12.01 9.12
C LEU A 101 13.32 11.49 8.66
N PRO A 102 14.42 12.08 9.17
CA PRO A 102 15.77 11.88 8.62
C PRO A 102 16.30 10.44 8.71
N THR A 103 15.76 9.61 9.60
CA THR A 103 16.21 8.21 9.80
C THR A 103 15.23 7.17 9.28
N THR A 104 14.09 7.61 8.78
CA THR A 104 13.03 6.71 8.29
C THR A 104 13.41 6.09 6.96
N HIS A 105 13.14 4.79 6.79
CA HIS A 105 13.30 4.13 5.50
C HIS A 105 12.15 4.50 4.58
N LEU A 106 12.47 5.17 3.46
CA LEU A 106 11.53 5.59 2.42
C LEU A 106 11.66 4.66 1.21
N MET A 107 10.58 4.02 0.81
CA MET A 107 10.50 3.16 -0.36
C MET A 107 9.34 3.59 -1.26
N MET A 108 9.54 3.53 -2.56
CA MET A 108 8.50 3.79 -3.56
C MET A 108 8.38 2.59 -4.48
N THR A 109 7.17 2.04 -4.63
CA THR A 109 6.88 0.97 -5.59
C THR A 109 6.21 1.57 -6.83
N SER A 110 6.79 1.33 -8.00
CA SER A 110 6.38 1.97 -9.25
C SER A 110 6.41 0.98 -10.42
N ASN A 111 5.51 1.17 -11.37
CA ASN A 111 5.57 0.49 -12.67
C ASN A 111 6.60 1.14 -13.64
N GLY A 112 7.22 2.24 -13.22
CA GLY A 112 8.22 2.96 -13.99
C GLY A 112 7.69 3.87 -15.10
N GLY A 113 6.38 3.89 -15.34
CA GLY A 113 5.78 4.62 -16.46
C GLY A 113 6.04 6.13 -16.44
N GLY A 114 5.93 6.75 -15.27
CA GLY A 114 6.22 8.18 -15.09
C GLY A 114 7.69 8.55 -15.16
N LEU A 115 8.58 7.56 -15.10
CA LEU A 115 10.03 7.78 -15.25
C LEU A 115 10.46 7.86 -16.72
N LEU A 116 9.62 7.37 -17.64
CA LEU A 116 9.83 7.50 -19.06
C LEU A 116 9.37 8.88 -19.57
N GLY A 117 9.83 9.25 -20.77
CA GLY A 117 9.58 10.58 -21.33
C GLY A 117 10.47 11.66 -20.71
N GLY A 118 11.32 12.30 -21.51
CA GLY A 118 12.41 13.15 -21.04
C GLY A 118 13.61 12.36 -20.54
N ASP A 119 14.41 12.95 -19.65
CA ASP A 119 15.62 12.31 -19.13
C ASP A 119 15.29 11.38 -17.94
N THR A 120 15.26 10.06 -18.22
CA THR A 120 15.04 9.03 -17.21
C THR A 120 16.11 9.04 -16.11
N THR A 121 17.37 9.34 -16.48
CA THR A 121 18.47 9.39 -15.52
C THR A 121 18.29 10.56 -14.54
N GLU A 122 17.96 11.74 -15.05
CA GLU A 122 17.70 12.91 -14.23
C GLU A 122 16.53 12.68 -13.27
N LYS A 123 15.41 12.15 -13.74
CA LYS A 123 14.24 11.87 -12.92
C LYS A 123 14.55 10.94 -11.75
N ILE A 124 15.26 9.84 -12.01
CA ILE A 124 15.64 8.89 -10.96
C ILE A 124 16.65 9.52 -10.00
N ASN A 125 17.66 10.20 -10.53
CA ASN A 125 18.66 10.86 -9.69
C ASN A 125 18.03 11.92 -8.77
N THR A 126 17.12 12.72 -9.27
CA THR A 126 16.40 13.73 -8.49
C THR A 126 15.57 13.09 -7.37
N LEU A 127 14.90 11.96 -7.65
CA LEU A 127 14.14 11.22 -6.67
C LEU A 127 15.03 10.64 -5.55
N MET A 128 16.17 10.06 -5.92
CA MET A 128 17.14 9.53 -4.94
C MET A 128 17.78 10.65 -4.11
N GLN A 129 18.14 11.76 -4.74
CA GLN A 129 18.68 12.96 -4.07
C GLN A 129 17.67 13.62 -3.13
N ALA A 130 16.37 13.50 -3.42
CA ALA A 130 15.31 13.91 -2.51
C ALA A 130 15.25 13.03 -1.24
N GLY A 131 15.98 11.90 -1.21
CA GLY A 131 16.13 11.05 -0.02
C GLY A 131 15.40 9.72 -0.07
N LEU A 132 14.91 9.29 -1.25
CA LEU A 132 14.34 7.95 -1.41
C LEU A 132 15.42 6.89 -1.21
N ASN A 133 15.17 5.87 -0.38
CA ASN A 133 16.13 4.78 -0.16
C ASN A 133 15.99 3.66 -1.20
N VAL A 134 14.77 3.31 -1.55
CA VAL A 134 14.51 2.23 -2.51
C VAL A 134 13.48 2.67 -3.52
N LEU A 135 13.87 2.67 -4.78
CA LEU A 135 12.94 2.68 -5.89
C LEU A 135 12.72 1.22 -6.32
N LEU A 136 11.56 0.67 -5.96
CA LEU A 136 11.15 -0.67 -6.36
C LEU A 136 10.40 -0.57 -7.69
N LEU A 137 10.92 -1.22 -8.72
CA LEU A 137 10.30 -1.29 -10.03
C LEU A 137 9.64 -2.65 -10.22
N ASP A 138 8.32 -2.66 -10.26
CA ASP A 138 7.53 -3.84 -10.59
C ASP A 138 7.51 -4.05 -12.10
N ASN A 139 8.15 -5.12 -12.55
CA ASN A 139 8.25 -5.43 -13.97
C ASN A 139 7.04 -6.25 -14.44
N TYR A 140 6.21 -5.61 -15.25
CA TYR A 140 5.08 -6.25 -15.91
C TYR A 140 5.47 -6.59 -17.36
N GLU A 141 5.70 -7.86 -17.66
CA GLU A 141 6.20 -8.32 -18.97
C GLU A 141 5.41 -7.74 -20.16
N ALA A 142 4.09 -7.65 -20.03
CA ALA A 142 3.22 -7.21 -21.12
C ALA A 142 3.42 -5.75 -21.56
N VAL A 143 4.07 -4.90 -20.76
CA VAL A 143 4.19 -3.47 -21.04
C VAL A 143 5.62 -2.98 -21.30
N HIS A 144 6.62 -3.81 -21.05
CA HIS A 144 8.04 -3.54 -21.34
C HIS A 144 8.57 -2.18 -20.82
N ILE A 145 7.99 -1.63 -19.76
CA ILE A 145 8.37 -0.33 -19.20
C ILE A 145 9.72 -0.45 -18.48
N VAL A 146 9.83 -1.39 -17.53
CA VAL A 146 11.03 -1.53 -16.69
C VAL A 146 12.28 -1.84 -17.52
N PRO A 147 12.25 -2.71 -18.54
CA PRO A 147 13.39 -2.89 -19.46
C PRO A 147 13.84 -1.58 -20.11
N LYS A 148 12.91 -0.71 -20.51
CA LYS A 148 13.24 0.62 -21.07
C LYS A 148 13.88 1.53 -20.01
N VAL A 149 13.35 1.55 -18.79
CA VAL A 149 13.94 2.31 -17.68
C VAL A 149 15.38 1.84 -17.43
N LYS A 150 15.63 0.52 -17.34
CA LYS A 150 16.99 -0.04 -17.20
C LYS A 150 17.93 0.37 -18.34
N LEU A 151 17.42 0.35 -19.57
CA LEU A 151 18.21 0.74 -20.77
C LEU A 151 18.59 2.23 -20.75
N LEU A 152 17.67 3.11 -20.37
CA LEU A 152 17.84 4.56 -20.42
C LEU A 152 18.58 5.11 -19.21
N TYR A 153 18.48 4.49 -18.05
CA TYR A 153 19.15 4.94 -16.85
C TYR A 153 20.66 4.77 -16.91
N LYS A 154 21.41 5.86 -16.72
CA LYS A 154 22.89 5.91 -16.73
C LYS A 154 23.45 6.59 -15.47
N GLY A 155 22.63 6.65 -14.40
CA GLY A 155 23.02 7.32 -13.16
C GLY A 155 23.90 6.45 -12.25
N PRO A 156 24.28 6.98 -11.08
CA PRO A 156 25.23 6.34 -10.17
C PRO A 156 24.60 5.29 -9.25
N TYR A 157 23.28 5.22 -9.14
CA TYR A 157 22.62 4.31 -8.21
C TYR A 157 22.53 2.90 -8.78
N PRO A 158 22.88 1.86 -8.00
CA PRO A 158 22.88 0.49 -8.51
C PRO A 158 21.47 -0.03 -8.77
N ILE A 159 21.33 -0.84 -9.83
CA ILE A 159 20.10 -1.57 -10.14
C ILE A 159 20.33 -3.05 -9.82
N TYR A 160 19.42 -3.62 -9.03
CA TYR A 160 19.44 -5.02 -8.63
C TYR A 160 18.18 -5.75 -9.06
N ASP A 161 18.33 -6.92 -9.63
CA ASP A 161 17.20 -7.81 -9.90
C ASP A 161 16.96 -8.72 -8.67
N TYR A 162 15.81 -8.60 -8.03
CA TYR A 162 15.38 -9.42 -6.91
C TYR A 162 14.36 -10.46 -7.39
N PRO A 163 14.45 -11.74 -7.01
CA PRO A 163 15.29 -12.28 -5.91
C PRO A 163 16.67 -12.79 -6.32
N LEU A 164 17.15 -12.54 -7.53
CA LEU A 164 18.47 -13.02 -7.96
C LEU A 164 19.58 -12.51 -7.04
N VAL A 165 19.52 -11.22 -6.68
CA VAL A 165 20.42 -10.61 -5.70
C VAL A 165 19.72 -10.55 -4.35
N LYS A 166 19.83 -11.60 -3.53
CA LYS A 166 19.13 -11.70 -2.23
C LYS A 166 19.47 -10.58 -1.24
N SER A 167 20.70 -10.02 -1.30
CA SER A 167 21.11 -8.89 -0.46
C SER A 167 20.34 -7.60 -0.78
N ALA A 168 19.82 -7.47 -1.99
CA ALA A 168 19.03 -6.33 -2.46
C ALA A 168 17.54 -6.40 -2.08
N ASN A 169 17.15 -7.27 -1.14
CA ASN A 169 15.77 -7.36 -0.67
C ASN A 169 15.19 -5.94 -0.45
N PRO A 170 14.15 -5.53 -1.19
CA PRO A 170 13.61 -4.16 -1.14
C PRO A 170 13.08 -3.80 0.24
N HIS A 171 12.62 -4.79 1.00
CA HIS A 171 12.09 -4.60 2.34
C HIS A 171 13.16 -4.54 3.45
N LYS A 172 14.43 -4.78 3.12
CA LYS A 172 15.52 -4.59 4.08
C LYS A 172 15.70 -3.10 4.36
N ARG A 173 15.75 -2.73 5.64
CA ARG A 173 15.93 -1.32 6.04
C ARG A 173 17.29 -0.81 5.57
N ARG A 174 17.30 0.37 4.93
CA ARG A 174 18.50 1.13 4.54
C ARG A 174 18.74 2.27 5.51
N LYS A 175 20.00 2.67 5.63
CA LYS A 175 20.34 3.98 6.22
C LYS A 175 19.87 5.09 5.27
N SER A 176 19.69 6.31 5.78
CA SER A 176 19.20 7.43 4.96
C SER A 176 20.15 7.82 3.81
N THR A 177 21.41 7.39 3.86
CA THR A 177 22.42 7.61 2.82
C THR A 177 22.56 6.46 1.81
N GLU A 178 21.79 5.40 1.98
CA GLU A 178 21.83 4.23 1.09
C GLU A 178 20.65 4.31 0.11
N HIS A 179 20.93 4.18 -1.18
CA HIS A 179 19.97 4.32 -2.26
C HIS A 179 20.12 3.21 -3.28
N ASP A 180 19.05 2.46 -3.52
CA ASP A 180 19.04 1.32 -4.45
C ASP A 180 17.83 1.42 -5.40
N ILE A 181 18.04 0.97 -6.64
CA ILE A 181 16.96 0.63 -7.57
C ILE A 181 16.81 -0.90 -7.55
N VAL A 182 15.63 -1.40 -7.24
CA VAL A 182 15.37 -2.84 -7.17
C VAL A 182 14.28 -3.21 -8.15
N VAL A 183 14.53 -4.16 -9.02
CA VAL A 183 13.56 -4.69 -9.98
C VAL A 183 13.00 -6.01 -9.45
N VAL A 184 11.69 -6.16 -9.51
CA VAL A 184 10.97 -7.38 -9.12
C VAL A 184 10.14 -7.89 -10.28
N ASP A 185 10.32 -9.18 -10.61
CA ASP A 185 9.63 -9.87 -11.71
C ASP A 185 8.56 -10.85 -11.23
N ASP A 186 8.16 -10.79 -9.96
CA ASP A 186 7.21 -11.74 -9.37
C ASP A 186 5.79 -11.62 -9.93
N ILE A 187 5.47 -10.48 -10.55
CA ILE A 187 4.15 -10.21 -11.13
C ILE A 187 4.04 -10.69 -12.57
N SER A 188 5.16 -10.96 -13.24
CA SER A 188 5.19 -11.46 -14.63
C SER A 188 4.44 -12.79 -14.80
N SER A 189 4.49 -13.67 -13.80
CA SER A 189 3.74 -14.91 -13.80
C SER A 189 2.22 -14.73 -13.83
N ALA A 190 1.73 -13.56 -13.42
CA ALA A 190 0.31 -13.23 -13.46
C ALA A 190 -0.19 -12.83 -14.85
N THR A 191 0.67 -12.28 -15.70
CA THR A 191 0.32 -11.93 -17.09
C THR A 191 0.19 -13.17 -17.96
N SER A 192 0.86 -14.26 -17.61
CA SER A 192 0.75 -15.57 -18.28
C SER A 192 -0.47 -16.42 -17.86
N GLY A 193 -1.37 -15.85 -17.04
CA GLY A 193 -2.57 -16.54 -16.56
C GLY A 193 -2.38 -17.38 -15.30
N ASN A 194 -1.17 -17.43 -14.75
CA ASN A 194 -0.91 -18.09 -13.46
C ASN A 194 -1.06 -17.10 -12.31
N HIS A 195 -2.29 -16.89 -11.87
CA HIS A 195 -2.65 -15.97 -10.78
C HIS A 195 -2.40 -16.53 -9.36
N ALA A 196 -1.80 -17.70 -9.24
CA ALA A 196 -1.66 -18.41 -7.97
C ALA A 196 -0.82 -17.65 -6.91
N SER A 197 0.02 -16.70 -7.33
CA SER A 197 0.86 -15.89 -6.44
C SER A 197 0.23 -14.55 -6.03
N LEU A 198 -0.86 -14.14 -6.68
CA LEU A 198 -1.52 -12.86 -6.45
C LEU A 198 -2.77 -13.05 -5.59
N ASN A 199 -3.01 -12.07 -4.71
CA ASN A 199 -4.27 -12.02 -3.98
C ASN A 199 -5.34 -11.28 -4.79
N ASN A 200 -6.61 -11.50 -4.45
CA ASN A 200 -7.75 -10.90 -5.15
C ASN A 200 -8.07 -9.47 -4.71
N HIS A 201 -7.19 -8.82 -3.93
CA HIS A 201 -7.40 -7.47 -3.42
C HIS A 201 -8.81 -7.26 -2.82
N CYS A 202 -9.18 -8.13 -1.88
CA CYS A 202 -10.51 -8.14 -1.26
C CYS A 202 -11.67 -8.22 -2.28
N GLY A 203 -11.49 -9.00 -3.32
CA GLY A 203 -12.48 -9.16 -4.41
C GLY A 203 -12.48 -8.03 -5.43
N SER A 204 -11.52 -7.10 -5.39
CA SER A 204 -11.45 -6.00 -6.37
C SER A 204 -10.81 -6.43 -7.70
N ALA A 205 -9.87 -7.38 -7.70
CA ALA A 205 -9.19 -7.87 -8.89
C ALA A 205 -9.81 -9.16 -9.44
N PHE A 206 -10.14 -10.09 -8.58
CA PHE A 206 -10.68 -11.40 -8.92
C PHE A 206 -11.91 -11.73 -8.06
N PRO A 207 -12.74 -12.74 -8.45
CA PRO A 207 -13.87 -13.15 -7.64
C PRO A 207 -13.50 -13.45 -6.20
N PRO A 208 -14.43 -13.29 -5.25
CA PRO A 208 -14.23 -13.75 -3.87
C PRO A 208 -13.82 -15.22 -3.82
N SER A 209 -12.88 -15.53 -2.92
CA SER A 209 -12.35 -16.88 -2.75
C SER A 209 -12.54 -17.36 -1.32
N PRO A 210 -12.98 -18.60 -1.08
CA PRO A 210 -13.11 -19.16 0.26
C PRO A 210 -11.76 -19.57 0.89
N VAL A 211 -10.65 -19.48 0.15
CA VAL A 211 -9.33 -19.99 0.58
C VAL A 211 -8.87 -19.41 1.92
N ALA A 212 -9.19 -18.17 2.21
CA ALA A 212 -8.81 -17.52 3.46
C ALA A 212 -9.86 -17.61 4.57
N LYS A 213 -11.04 -18.22 4.34
CA LYS A 213 -12.06 -18.38 5.35
C LYS A 213 -11.50 -19.19 6.54
N GLY A 214 -11.74 -18.72 7.76
CA GLY A 214 -11.21 -19.34 8.97
C GLY A 214 -9.69 -19.19 9.16
N LYS A 215 -8.99 -18.42 8.32
CA LYS A 215 -7.55 -18.18 8.45
C LYS A 215 -7.26 -16.82 9.06
N ARG A 216 -6.32 -16.79 10.01
CA ARG A 216 -5.81 -15.57 10.62
C ARG A 216 -5.19 -14.63 9.60
N CYS A 217 -5.20 -13.33 9.88
CA CYS A 217 -4.51 -12.33 9.09
C CYS A 217 -3.65 -11.40 9.95
N GLY A 218 -2.35 -11.32 9.66
CA GLY A 218 -1.40 -10.48 10.39
C GLY A 218 -1.27 -9.04 9.87
N LYS A 219 -1.91 -8.68 8.75
CA LYS A 219 -1.74 -7.33 8.16
C LYS A 219 -2.06 -6.18 9.12
N PRO A 220 -3.22 -6.12 9.80
CA PRO A 220 -3.55 -5.00 10.68
C PRO A 220 -2.73 -4.94 11.99
N PHE A 221 -1.88 -5.94 12.24
CA PHE A 221 -0.92 -5.92 13.35
C PHE A 221 0.42 -5.30 12.96
N ARG A 222 0.64 -5.05 11.68
CA ARG A 222 1.95 -4.68 11.12
C ARG A 222 1.94 -3.42 10.29
N GLU A 223 0.82 -3.14 9.63
CA GLU A 223 0.73 -2.14 8.58
C GLU A 223 -0.43 -1.20 8.85
N MET A 224 -0.17 0.10 8.70
CA MET A 224 -1.20 1.14 8.63
C MET A 224 -1.28 1.62 7.17
N SER A 225 -2.49 1.79 6.66
CA SER A 225 -2.72 2.20 5.28
C SER A 225 -3.36 3.59 5.26
N ILE A 226 -2.62 4.59 4.77
CA ILE A 226 -3.03 5.99 4.70
C ILE A 226 -3.22 6.37 3.24
N ARG A 227 -4.42 6.82 2.89
CA ARG A 227 -4.78 7.22 1.54
C ARG A 227 -4.38 8.66 1.25
N TRP A 228 -4.46 9.06 -0.01
CA TRP A 228 -4.11 10.39 -0.51
C TRP A 228 -4.83 11.54 0.22
N ASP A 229 -6.03 11.29 0.75
CA ASP A 229 -6.86 12.24 1.51
C ASP A 229 -6.72 12.12 3.04
N GLY A 230 -5.73 11.36 3.50
CA GLY A 230 -5.50 11.09 4.92
C GLY A 230 -6.36 9.99 5.52
N SER A 231 -7.38 9.50 4.82
CA SER A 231 -8.23 8.43 5.33
C SER A 231 -7.41 7.19 5.63
N VAL A 232 -7.62 6.60 6.80
CA VAL A 232 -6.94 5.36 7.23
C VAL A 232 -7.86 4.17 6.97
N ALA A 233 -7.39 3.29 6.08
CA ALA A 233 -8.04 2.01 5.80
C ALA A 233 -7.52 0.91 6.72
N GLY A 234 -8.33 -0.10 6.98
CA GLY A 234 -7.92 -1.25 7.79
C GLY A 234 -6.85 -2.12 7.13
N CYS A 235 -6.71 -2.04 5.81
CA CYS A 235 -5.76 -2.83 5.03
C CYS A 235 -5.50 -2.20 3.66
N CYS A 236 -4.27 -2.31 3.15
CA CYS A 236 -3.90 -1.87 1.80
C CYS A 236 -4.63 -2.65 0.68
N ASN A 237 -5.20 -3.82 0.96
CA ASN A 237 -6.00 -4.55 -0.02
C ASN A 237 -7.45 -4.06 -0.10
N ASP A 238 -7.88 -3.17 0.78
CA ASP A 238 -9.21 -2.56 0.74
C ASP A 238 -9.28 -1.42 -0.28
N TRP A 239 -9.18 -1.77 -1.57
CA TRP A 239 -9.20 -0.81 -2.69
C TRP A 239 -10.47 0.04 -2.73
N ARG A 240 -11.57 -0.51 -2.24
CA ARG A 240 -12.87 0.17 -2.22
C ARG A 240 -13.03 1.05 -0.98
N GLY A 241 -12.19 0.86 0.04
CA GLY A 241 -12.23 1.63 1.27
C GLY A 241 -13.49 1.37 2.09
N TYR A 242 -13.88 0.12 2.20
CA TYR A 242 -15.05 -0.25 3.00
C TYR A 242 -14.81 -0.11 4.50
N TYR A 243 -13.59 -0.38 4.96
CA TYR A 243 -13.26 -0.34 6.39
C TYR A 243 -12.45 0.91 6.71
N ARG A 244 -13.13 1.93 7.23
CA ARG A 244 -12.52 3.20 7.60
C ARG A 244 -12.33 3.30 9.11
N ILE A 245 -11.16 3.79 9.53
CA ILE A 245 -10.79 3.87 10.94
C ILE A 245 -10.68 5.32 11.42
N GLY A 246 -10.18 6.21 10.57
CA GLY A 246 -9.98 7.61 10.92
C GLY A 246 -9.33 8.39 9.78
N ASN A 247 -8.81 9.58 10.10
CA ASN A 247 -8.04 10.39 9.17
C ASN A 247 -6.72 10.83 9.83
N ALA A 248 -5.60 10.54 9.17
CA ALA A 248 -4.24 10.79 9.66
C ALA A 248 -3.84 12.28 9.63
N PHE A 249 -4.65 13.14 8.99
CA PHE A 249 -4.37 14.59 8.91
C PHE A 249 -5.07 15.37 10.01
N ASP A 250 -6.01 14.78 10.73
CA ASP A 250 -6.72 15.46 11.82
C ASP A 250 -6.64 14.72 13.17
N THR A 251 -6.17 13.47 13.16
CA THR A 251 -6.11 12.63 14.36
C THR A 251 -4.71 12.06 14.54
N ASN A 252 -4.21 12.06 15.78
CA ASN A 252 -2.91 11.46 16.11
C ASN A 252 -2.84 9.99 15.65
N LEU A 253 -1.70 9.59 15.05
CA LEU A 253 -1.52 8.26 14.46
C LEU A 253 -1.62 7.13 15.49
N ASP A 254 -1.12 7.34 16.73
CA ASP A 254 -1.24 6.31 17.79
C ASP A 254 -2.70 6.17 18.22
N THR A 255 -3.44 7.26 18.32
CA THR A 255 -4.89 7.23 18.63
C THR A 255 -5.65 6.39 17.60
N ILE A 256 -5.36 6.57 16.31
CA ILE A 256 -5.96 5.75 15.24
C ILE A 256 -5.51 4.30 15.36
N TRP A 257 -4.21 4.06 15.57
CA TRP A 257 -3.63 2.71 15.64
C TRP A 257 -4.16 1.89 16.81
N GLN A 258 -4.47 2.55 17.94
CA GLN A 258 -5.00 1.95 19.16
C GLN A 258 -6.53 2.03 19.24
N SER A 259 -7.22 2.57 18.22
CA SER A 259 -8.67 2.75 18.25
C SER A 259 -9.45 1.44 18.44
N GLU A 260 -10.68 1.56 18.90
CA GLU A 260 -11.59 0.42 19.03
C GLU A 260 -11.80 -0.29 17.69
N GLU A 261 -11.96 0.46 16.61
CA GLU A 261 -12.19 -0.07 15.27
C GLU A 261 -10.98 -0.87 14.76
N PHE A 262 -9.75 -0.39 14.99
CA PHE A 262 -8.56 -1.12 14.60
C PHE A 262 -8.36 -2.38 15.46
N ASN A 263 -8.60 -2.27 16.75
CA ASN A 263 -8.48 -3.39 17.68
C ASN A 263 -9.54 -4.46 17.45
N ALA A 264 -10.77 -4.05 17.12
CA ALA A 264 -11.84 -4.96 16.75
C ALA A 264 -11.51 -5.76 15.48
N MET A 265 -10.99 -5.09 14.44
CA MET A 265 -10.50 -5.78 13.25
C MET A 265 -9.40 -6.79 13.56
N ARG A 266 -8.46 -6.43 14.46
CA ARG A 266 -7.40 -7.35 14.90
C ARG A 266 -7.97 -8.56 15.64
N ALA A 267 -8.92 -8.36 16.56
CA ALA A 267 -9.57 -9.43 17.30
C ALA A 267 -10.25 -10.43 16.35
N MET A 268 -11.08 -9.93 15.43
CA MET A 268 -11.76 -10.76 14.43
C MET A 268 -10.75 -11.57 13.60
N LEU A 269 -9.74 -10.92 13.07
CA LEU A 269 -8.74 -11.58 12.21
C LEU A 269 -7.77 -12.48 12.97
N TYR A 270 -7.57 -12.25 14.27
CA TYR A 270 -6.81 -13.15 15.11
C TYR A 270 -7.56 -14.46 15.36
N GLU A 271 -8.87 -14.44 15.52
CA GLU A 271 -9.71 -15.63 15.62
C GLU A 271 -9.92 -16.33 14.27
N GLY A 272 -9.58 -15.64 13.17
CA GLY A 272 -9.81 -16.15 11.80
C GLY A 272 -11.19 -15.81 11.28
N ASP A 273 -11.95 -14.98 12.00
CA ASP A 273 -13.22 -14.46 11.53
C ASP A 273 -12.97 -13.39 10.48
N ARG A 274 -13.41 -13.67 9.26
CA ARG A 274 -13.31 -12.78 8.11
C ARG A 274 -14.68 -12.41 7.54
N GLU A 275 -15.75 -12.73 8.22
CA GLU A 275 -17.12 -12.53 7.73
C GLU A 275 -17.56 -11.05 7.88
N PHE A 276 -16.68 -10.12 7.55
CA PHE A 276 -16.99 -8.70 7.57
C PHE A 276 -16.28 -7.93 6.44
N GLY A 277 -16.97 -6.91 5.92
CA GLY A 277 -16.47 -5.91 4.99
C GLY A 277 -15.50 -6.45 3.94
N PRO A 278 -14.30 -5.86 3.79
CA PRO A 278 -13.38 -6.25 2.73
C PRO A 278 -12.77 -7.65 2.96
N CYS A 279 -12.80 -8.17 4.19
CA CYS A 279 -12.18 -9.44 4.54
C CYS A 279 -12.98 -10.65 4.07
N ALA A 280 -14.30 -10.52 3.93
CA ALA A 280 -15.18 -11.62 3.54
C ALA A 280 -14.86 -12.20 2.15
N GLY A 281 -14.44 -11.34 1.22
CA GLY A 281 -14.05 -11.74 -0.12
C GLY A 281 -12.55 -11.89 -0.35
N CYS A 282 -11.72 -11.72 0.69
CA CYS A 282 -10.28 -11.66 0.58
C CYS A 282 -9.63 -13.04 0.67
N ASP A 283 -8.74 -13.37 -0.26
CA ASP A 283 -7.95 -14.59 -0.27
C ASP A 283 -6.51 -14.40 0.22
N ALA A 284 -6.14 -13.18 0.64
CA ALA A 284 -4.80 -12.92 1.13
C ALA A 284 -4.48 -13.73 2.39
N LEU A 285 -3.42 -14.52 2.31
CA LEU A 285 -2.82 -15.23 3.44
C LEU A 285 -1.58 -14.46 3.90
N THR A 286 -1.46 -14.23 5.19
CA THR A 286 -0.27 -13.57 5.71
C THR A 286 0.83 -14.59 5.93
N TYR A 287 1.91 -14.45 5.16
CA TYR A 287 3.03 -15.38 5.15
C TYR A 287 4.06 -15.15 6.28
N ARG A 288 3.79 -14.25 7.20
CA ARG A 288 4.69 -13.96 8.33
C ARG A 288 3.97 -14.09 9.66
N PRO A 289 3.74 -15.34 10.10
CA PRO A 289 3.07 -15.61 11.36
C PRO A 289 3.80 -14.99 12.57
N GLY A 290 5.14 -14.87 12.56
CA GLY A 290 5.93 -14.32 13.66
C GLY A 290 5.62 -12.86 14.06
N LEU A 291 4.63 -12.23 13.46
CA LEU A 291 4.13 -10.91 13.81
C LEU A 291 2.73 -10.96 14.45
N LEU A 292 2.16 -12.13 14.58
CA LEU A 292 0.98 -12.33 15.42
C LEU A 292 1.42 -12.46 16.89
N PRO A 293 0.65 -11.95 17.83
CA PRO A 293 1.02 -11.93 19.24
C PRO A 293 1.41 -13.28 19.86
N ASP A 294 0.92 -14.39 19.34
CA ASP A 294 1.11 -15.75 19.85
C ASP A 294 2.45 -16.43 19.46
N HIS A 295 3.23 -15.85 18.54
CA HIS A 295 4.43 -16.50 18.00
C HIS A 295 5.65 -16.54 18.92
N LYS A 296 5.62 -15.87 20.07
CA LYS A 296 6.74 -15.85 21.03
C LYS A 296 6.28 -15.98 22.48
N GLY A 297 5.13 -16.61 22.71
CA GLY A 297 4.52 -16.62 24.04
C GLY A 297 4.05 -15.24 24.49
N GLN A 298 3.94 -14.29 23.53
CA GLN A 298 3.41 -12.96 23.78
C GLN A 298 1.90 -13.00 23.73
N LYS A 299 1.29 -12.16 24.56
CA LYS A 299 -0.14 -11.92 24.78
C LYS A 299 -1.06 -12.56 23.74
N THR A 300 -1.86 -13.51 24.13
CA THR A 300 -3.06 -13.92 23.40
C THR A 300 -3.92 -12.67 23.19
N TRP A 301 -4.38 -12.45 21.97
CA TRP A 301 -5.33 -11.38 21.71
C TRP A 301 -6.65 -11.72 22.40
N PRO A 302 -7.35 -10.75 23.01
CA PRO A 302 -8.64 -11.01 23.64
C PRO A 302 -9.64 -11.60 22.65
N SER A 303 -10.50 -12.48 23.13
CA SER A 303 -11.60 -13.01 22.32
C SER A 303 -12.55 -11.91 21.87
N VAL A 304 -13.14 -12.09 20.68
CA VAL A 304 -14.10 -11.15 20.11
C VAL A 304 -15.29 -10.92 21.02
N THR A 305 -15.62 -9.67 21.26
CA THR A 305 -16.75 -9.23 22.06
C THR A 305 -17.85 -8.63 21.19
N GLU A 306 -19.04 -8.43 21.76
CA GLU A 306 -20.12 -7.68 21.08
C GLU A 306 -19.75 -6.20 20.82
N ASN A 307 -18.87 -5.62 21.65
CA ASN A 307 -18.36 -4.27 21.40
C ASN A 307 -17.43 -4.24 20.19
N ASP A 308 -16.62 -5.27 19.98
CA ASP A 308 -15.79 -5.38 18.76
C ASP A 308 -16.68 -5.45 17.50
N LYS A 309 -17.72 -6.25 17.52
CA LYS A 309 -18.68 -6.32 16.39
C LYS A 309 -19.34 -4.97 16.12
N LYS A 310 -19.71 -4.22 17.16
CA LYS A 310 -20.23 -2.85 17.02
C LYS A 310 -19.19 -1.89 16.45
N ALA A 311 -17.93 -1.98 16.86
CA ALA A 311 -16.83 -1.17 16.33
C ALA A 311 -16.59 -1.46 14.85
N VAL A 312 -16.57 -2.74 14.46
CA VAL A 312 -16.52 -3.17 13.05
C VAL A 312 -17.68 -2.57 12.26
N ALA A 313 -18.90 -2.64 12.79
CA ALA A 313 -20.07 -2.08 12.13
C ALA A 313 -19.98 -0.56 11.93
N ARG A 314 -19.43 0.19 12.92
CA ARG A 314 -19.20 1.64 12.79
C ARG A 314 -18.21 1.94 11.67
N ALA A 315 -17.08 1.23 11.60
CA ALA A 315 -16.07 1.42 10.54
C ALA A 315 -16.64 1.15 9.13
N LEU A 316 -17.51 0.15 9.01
CA LEU A 316 -18.17 -0.20 7.75
C LEU A 316 -19.29 0.78 7.37
N ALA A 317 -19.95 1.39 8.34
CA ALA A 317 -21.07 2.32 8.10
C ALA A 317 -20.66 3.61 7.37
N LEU A 318 -19.35 3.96 7.39
CA LEU A 318 -18.81 5.09 6.63
C LEU A 318 -18.84 4.85 5.12
N GLY A 319 -19.00 3.58 4.71
CA GLY A 319 -19.09 3.18 3.30
C GLY A 319 -17.78 3.36 2.52
N PRO A 320 -17.81 3.04 1.22
CA PRO A 320 -16.62 3.10 0.40
C PRO A 320 -16.15 4.53 0.13
N TYR A 321 -14.83 4.73 0.04
CA TYR A 321 -14.21 6.01 -0.32
C TYR A 321 -14.52 6.44 -1.75
N THR A 322 -14.69 5.44 -2.63
CA THR A 322 -14.82 5.66 -4.07
C THR A 322 -16.05 4.97 -4.59
N LYS A 323 -16.56 5.49 -5.70
CA LYS A 323 -17.64 4.82 -6.43
C LYS A 323 -17.18 3.41 -6.82
N VAL A 324 -17.92 2.41 -6.35
CA VAL A 324 -17.64 1.01 -6.62
C VAL A 324 -18.30 0.60 -7.93
N ILE A 325 -17.54 -0.03 -8.80
CA ILE A 325 -18.06 -0.66 -10.02
C ILE A 325 -18.41 -2.10 -9.68
N LYS A 326 -19.65 -2.49 -9.94
CA LYS A 326 -20.07 -3.88 -9.80
C LYS A 326 -19.30 -4.75 -10.80
N ARG A 327 -18.75 -5.85 -10.33
CA ARG A 327 -18.14 -6.87 -11.17
C ARG A 327 -19.16 -7.93 -11.56
N PRO A 328 -18.96 -8.66 -12.67
CA PRO A 328 -19.89 -9.71 -13.08
C PRO A 328 -20.21 -10.73 -11.98
N TRP A 329 -19.23 -11.06 -11.14
CA TRP A 329 -19.42 -11.99 -10.02
C TRP A 329 -20.08 -11.38 -8.77
N GLU A 330 -20.35 -10.07 -8.75
CA GLU A 330 -21.06 -9.39 -7.65
C GLU A 330 -22.57 -9.28 -7.93
N ALA A 331 -23.00 -9.69 -9.09
CA ALA A 331 -24.40 -9.72 -9.49
C ALA A 331 -25.07 -11.09 -9.26
N LEU A 332 -24.28 -12.08 -8.83
CA LEU A 332 -24.72 -13.43 -8.47
C LEU A 332 -24.94 -13.55 -6.96
#